data_ae8d0284d798932add084efd3ad67eb8
#
_entry.id   ae8d0284d798932add084efd3ad67eb8
#
_cell.length_a   1.000
_cell.length_b   1.000
_cell.length_c   1.000
_cell.angle_alpha   90.00
_cell.angle_beta   90.00
_cell.angle_gamma   90.00
#
_symmetry.space_group_name_H-M   'P 1'
#
loop_
_entity.id
_entity.type
_entity.pdbx_description
1 polymer ?
#
loop_
_entity_poly.entity_id
_entity_poly.type
_entity_poly.pdbx_seq_one_letter_code
_entity_poly.pdbx_strand_id
1 'polypeptide(L)'
;MATRLIRRSFLQLVFLTILAVSSFGTPVRAAEVTVFAAASLKNALDDAAKAYEAKSGDKVVISYAASSALAKQIEGGAPADIFFSADLDWMDYLQQKNLIDVGSRKTLLGNTLVLIAPKGSTVSLTIEKGFPLVQALGSDGKLAMADVNAVPAGKYGKAALIYLGVWDAVASRVAQAENVRAALAFVARGETPLGIVYGTDAKAEPAVRVVGTFPEDSHLKIEYPVALLASAKPEARKFFDFVVSPTAAPAFEAQGFTILSKSSLPQAAE
;
A
#
# COMPACT_ATOMS: atom_id res chain seq x y z
N MET A 1 81.49 4.39 -60.28
CA MET A 1 80.78 5.62 -60.57
C MET A 1 79.30 5.32 -60.47
N ALA A 2 78.77 5.71 -59.42
CA ALA A 2 77.77 6.74 -59.20
C ALA A 2 76.43 6.21 -59.66
N THR A 3 75.45 6.37 -59.09
CA THR A 3 74.58 7.34 -58.53
C THR A 3 73.28 6.64 -58.17
N ARG A 4 73.10 6.50 -56.97
CA ARG A 4 71.95 6.96 -56.19
C ARG A 4 70.71 7.33 -57.00
N LEU A 5 69.69 6.55 -56.80
CA LEU A 5 68.33 7.03 -56.81
C LEU A 5 67.58 6.32 -55.70
N ILE A 6 67.64 6.96 -54.56
CA ILE A 6 66.78 6.68 -53.42
C ILE A 6 65.41 7.17 -53.80
N ARG A 7 64.58 6.29 -54.31
CA ARG A 7 63.17 6.53 -54.40
C ARG A 7 62.60 6.53 -53.01
N ARG A 8 62.34 7.73 -52.56
CA ARG A 8 61.48 8.02 -51.47
C ARG A 8 60.10 7.52 -51.79
N SER A 9 59.86 6.27 -51.53
CA SER A 9 58.44 5.82 -51.35
C SER A 9 57.99 6.30 -50.03
N PHE A 10 57.52 7.47 -50.06
CA PHE A 10 56.70 7.96 -48.93
C PHE A 10 55.46 7.10 -48.90
N LEU A 11 55.57 6.05 -48.07
CA LEU A 11 54.43 5.34 -47.63
C LEU A 11 53.61 6.36 -46.81
N GLN A 12 52.65 6.97 -47.45
CA GLN A 12 51.60 7.68 -46.76
C GLN A 12 50.84 6.62 -45.98
N LEU A 13 51.30 6.42 -44.75
CA LEU A 13 50.57 5.72 -43.72
C LEU A 13 49.38 6.59 -43.42
N VAL A 14 48.31 6.38 -44.17
CA VAL A 14 47.00 6.90 -43.84
C VAL A 14 46.65 6.24 -42.50
N PHE A 15 46.99 6.94 -41.45
CA PHE A 15 46.42 6.70 -40.15
C PHE A 15 44.92 6.99 -40.26
N LEU A 16 44.18 5.97 -40.67
CA LEU A 16 42.74 5.92 -40.52
C LEU A 16 42.50 5.77 -39.02
N THR A 17 42.53 6.90 -38.32
CA THR A 17 42.05 7.02 -36.96
C THR A 17 40.56 6.73 -37.02
N ILE A 18 40.21 5.45 -36.85
CA ILE A 18 38.86 5.04 -36.53
C ILE A 18 38.61 5.64 -35.17
N LEU A 19 37.97 6.80 -35.18
CA LEU A 19 37.37 7.44 -34.01
C LEU A 19 36.22 6.50 -33.60
N ALA A 20 36.58 5.44 -32.87
CA ALA A 20 35.61 4.65 -32.17
C ALA A 20 34.96 5.63 -31.15
N VAL A 21 33.88 6.25 -31.56
CA VAL A 21 32.96 6.92 -30.66
C VAL A 21 32.40 5.80 -29.78
N SER A 22 33.16 5.46 -28.74
CA SER A 22 32.66 4.70 -27.63
C SER A 22 31.57 5.57 -27.03
N SER A 23 30.33 5.35 -27.47
CA SER A 23 29.16 5.81 -26.77
C SER A 23 29.21 5.19 -25.36
N PHE A 24 29.93 5.83 -24.45
CA PHE A 24 29.79 5.57 -23.04
C PHE A 24 28.34 5.98 -22.72
N GLY A 25 27.42 5.05 -23.00
CA GLY A 25 26.10 5.12 -22.41
C GLY A 25 26.34 5.26 -20.91
N THR A 26 26.07 6.44 -20.36
CA THR A 26 26.03 6.60 -18.91
C THR A 26 25.17 5.45 -18.40
N PRO A 27 25.69 4.62 -17.47
CA PRO A 27 24.87 3.57 -16.90
C PRO A 27 23.61 4.25 -16.36
N VAL A 28 22.47 3.95 -16.95
CA VAL A 28 21.18 4.39 -16.40
C VAL A 28 21.13 3.71 -15.03
N ARG A 29 21.44 4.50 -13.99
CA ARG A 29 21.33 4.02 -12.63
C ARG A 29 19.86 3.77 -12.39
N ALA A 30 19.51 2.53 -12.03
CA ALA A 30 18.19 2.18 -11.60
C ALA A 30 17.70 3.19 -10.55
N ALA A 31 16.57 3.82 -10.79
CA ALA A 31 15.99 4.74 -9.83
C ALA A 31 15.48 3.95 -8.61
N GLU A 32 15.62 4.53 -7.43
CA GLU A 32 15.06 3.97 -6.21
C GLU A 32 13.89 4.86 -5.74
N VAL A 33 12.71 4.28 -5.71
CA VAL A 33 11.47 4.91 -5.27
C VAL A 33 11.12 4.40 -3.88
N THR A 34 10.93 5.31 -2.92
CA THR A 34 10.54 4.98 -1.55
C THR A 34 9.06 5.23 -1.34
N VAL A 35 8.33 4.19 -0.93
CA VAL A 35 6.89 4.24 -0.71
C VAL A 35 6.58 3.99 0.77
N PHE A 36 5.77 4.86 1.37
CA PHE A 36 5.18 4.63 2.67
C PHE A 36 3.72 4.22 2.48
N ALA A 37 3.37 2.99 2.86
CA ALA A 37 2.08 2.41 2.58
C ALA A 37 1.42 1.76 3.80
N ALA A 38 0.11 1.91 3.91
CA ALA A 38 -0.68 1.23 4.92
C ALA A 38 -0.42 -0.28 4.91
N ALA A 39 -0.27 -0.89 6.08
CA ALA A 39 0.11 -2.30 6.25
C ALA A 39 -0.80 -3.28 5.50
N SER A 40 -2.08 -2.98 5.36
CA SER A 40 -3.06 -3.78 4.61
C SER A 40 -2.76 -3.90 3.11
N LEU A 41 -1.97 -2.97 2.55
CA LEU A 41 -1.60 -2.99 1.13
C LEU A 41 -0.47 -3.96 0.79
N LYS A 42 0.20 -4.53 1.81
CA LYS A 42 1.46 -5.24 1.62
C LYS A 42 1.44 -6.22 0.43
N ASN A 43 0.53 -7.17 0.43
CA ASN A 43 0.51 -8.20 -0.60
C ASN A 43 0.27 -7.61 -2.01
N ALA A 44 -0.74 -6.75 -2.15
CA ALA A 44 -1.09 -6.14 -3.43
C ALA A 44 -0.01 -5.22 -3.97
N LEU A 45 0.58 -4.40 -3.08
CA LEU A 45 1.57 -3.43 -3.49
C LEU A 45 2.95 -4.06 -3.76
N ASP A 46 3.30 -5.14 -3.05
CA ASP A 46 4.49 -5.96 -3.36
C ASP A 46 4.35 -6.58 -4.76
N ASP A 47 3.18 -7.13 -5.11
CA ASP A 47 2.91 -7.70 -6.44
C ASP A 47 2.97 -6.61 -7.53
N ALA A 48 2.38 -5.44 -7.28
CA ALA A 48 2.44 -4.30 -8.20
C ALA A 48 3.88 -3.78 -8.38
N ALA A 49 4.63 -3.64 -7.30
CA ALA A 49 6.02 -3.21 -7.33
C ALA A 49 6.90 -4.19 -8.13
N LYS A 50 6.76 -5.49 -7.88
CA LYS A 50 7.48 -6.54 -8.62
C LYS A 50 7.17 -6.48 -10.12
N ALA A 51 5.91 -6.26 -10.51
CA ALA A 51 5.51 -6.14 -11.91
C ALA A 51 6.09 -4.87 -12.56
N TYR A 52 6.20 -3.77 -11.82
CA TYR A 52 6.84 -2.54 -12.28
C TYR A 52 8.35 -2.71 -12.44
N GLU A 53 9.03 -3.22 -11.42
CA GLU A 53 10.49 -3.44 -11.43
C GLU A 53 10.94 -4.33 -12.60
N ALA A 54 10.18 -5.38 -12.88
CA ALA A 54 10.47 -6.30 -14.00
C ALA A 54 10.44 -5.61 -15.37
N LYS A 55 9.69 -4.49 -15.50
CA LYS A 55 9.55 -3.75 -16.77
C LYS A 55 10.45 -2.53 -16.85
N SER A 56 10.64 -1.83 -15.75
CA SER A 56 11.36 -0.56 -15.70
C SER A 56 12.85 -0.71 -15.43
N GLY A 57 13.24 -1.75 -14.68
CA GLY A 57 14.56 -1.90 -14.10
C GLY A 57 14.80 -1.00 -12.88
N ASP A 58 13.84 -0.16 -12.49
CA ASP A 58 13.89 0.64 -11.27
C ASP A 58 13.64 -0.23 -10.04
N LYS A 59 13.97 0.28 -8.85
CA LYS A 59 13.74 -0.39 -7.57
C LYS A 59 12.68 0.33 -6.76
N VAL A 60 11.76 -0.41 -6.16
CA VAL A 60 10.73 0.12 -5.26
C VAL A 60 10.96 -0.40 -3.84
N VAL A 61 11.20 0.50 -2.91
CA VAL A 61 11.38 0.18 -1.49
C VAL A 61 10.14 0.62 -0.74
N ILE A 62 9.46 -0.33 -0.09
CA ILE A 62 8.18 -0.05 0.55
C ILE A 62 8.27 -0.26 2.06
N SER A 63 7.91 0.75 2.82
CA SER A 63 7.74 0.67 4.28
C SER A 63 6.27 0.55 4.62
N TYR A 64 5.92 -0.51 5.34
CA TYR A 64 4.55 -0.81 5.74
C TYR A 64 4.34 -0.57 7.22
N ALA A 65 3.37 0.28 7.56
CA ALA A 65 2.95 0.54 8.93
C ALA A 65 1.50 1.06 8.97
N ALA A 66 1.03 1.50 10.13
CA ALA A 66 -0.21 2.26 10.20
C ALA A 66 -0.09 3.59 9.44
N SER A 67 -1.14 4.00 8.73
CA SER A 67 -1.16 5.29 8.02
C SER A 67 -0.84 6.46 8.94
N SER A 68 -1.32 6.41 10.20
CA SER A 68 -1.03 7.39 11.25
C SER A 68 0.46 7.51 11.54
N ALA A 69 1.14 6.38 11.73
CA ALA A 69 2.58 6.36 12.03
C ALA A 69 3.40 6.87 10.85
N LEU A 70 3.06 6.44 9.62
CA LEU A 70 3.74 6.88 8.41
C LEU A 70 3.55 8.37 8.15
N ALA A 71 2.31 8.89 8.33
CA ALA A 71 2.04 10.32 8.18
C ALA A 71 2.86 11.15 9.18
N LYS A 72 3.01 10.69 10.42
CA LYS A 72 3.86 11.35 11.42
C LYS A 72 5.35 11.27 11.08
N GLN A 73 5.82 10.17 10.51
CA GLN A 73 7.19 10.05 10.01
C GLN A 73 7.45 11.03 8.84
N ILE A 74 6.50 11.16 7.92
CA ILE A 74 6.59 12.13 6.81
C ILE A 74 6.63 13.56 7.35
N GLU A 75 5.77 13.89 8.32
CA GLU A 75 5.81 15.19 9.01
C GLU A 75 7.16 15.45 9.68
N GLY A 76 7.79 14.43 10.23
CA GLY A 76 9.13 14.48 10.81
C GLY A 76 10.28 14.49 9.79
N GLY A 77 9.99 14.55 8.48
CA GLY A 77 10.99 14.64 7.42
C GLY A 77 11.56 13.29 6.96
N ALA A 78 10.89 12.17 7.25
CA ALA A 78 11.32 10.87 6.72
C ALA A 78 11.31 10.87 5.19
N PRO A 79 12.36 10.34 4.54
CA PRO A 79 12.50 10.39 3.09
C PRO A 79 11.60 9.36 2.41
N ALA A 80 10.41 9.77 2.00
CA ALA A 80 9.52 8.99 1.17
C ALA A 80 9.14 9.79 -0.08
N ASP A 81 8.78 9.09 -1.14
CA ASP A 81 8.35 9.68 -2.40
C ASP A 81 6.83 9.58 -2.57
N ILE A 82 6.23 8.47 -2.11
CA ILE A 82 4.81 8.19 -2.25
C ILE A 82 4.22 7.83 -0.90
N PHE A 83 3.04 8.36 -0.60
CA PHE A 83 2.25 7.95 0.55
C PHE A 83 0.94 7.31 0.11
N PHE A 84 0.64 6.12 0.65
CA PHE A 84 -0.58 5.37 0.39
C PHE A 84 -1.29 5.09 1.71
N SER A 85 -2.36 5.82 2.00
CA SER A 85 -3.12 5.72 3.26
C SER A 85 -4.28 4.73 3.16
N ALA A 86 -4.75 4.23 4.31
CA ALA A 86 -5.96 3.41 4.44
C ALA A 86 -7.18 4.23 4.93
N ASP A 87 -7.07 5.53 5.00
CA ASP A 87 -8.18 6.47 5.19
C ASP A 87 -7.86 7.82 4.54
N LEU A 88 -8.88 8.64 4.40
CA LEU A 88 -8.74 10.00 3.88
C LEU A 88 -8.13 10.93 4.93
N ASP A 89 -8.38 10.72 6.23
CA ASP A 89 -7.99 11.64 7.30
C ASP A 89 -6.46 11.85 7.35
N TRP A 90 -5.67 10.78 7.22
CA TRP A 90 -4.20 10.90 7.24
C TRP A 90 -3.64 11.48 5.95
N MET A 91 -4.32 11.31 4.83
CA MET A 91 -3.97 12.02 3.60
C MET A 91 -4.32 13.51 3.70
N ASP A 92 -5.48 13.86 4.24
CA ASP A 92 -5.90 15.23 4.51
C ASP A 92 -4.95 15.92 5.49
N TYR A 93 -4.51 15.21 6.52
CA TYR A 93 -3.51 15.68 7.47
C TYR A 93 -2.21 16.13 6.78
N LEU A 94 -1.65 15.31 5.89
CA LEU A 94 -0.45 15.66 5.15
C LEU A 94 -0.71 16.78 4.13
N GLN A 95 -1.88 16.80 3.50
CA GLN A 95 -2.28 17.86 2.58
C GLN A 95 -2.37 19.22 3.29
N GLN A 96 -2.99 19.29 4.47
CA GLN A 96 -3.09 20.52 5.27
C GLN A 96 -1.72 21.06 5.69
N LYS A 97 -0.71 20.18 5.76
CA LYS A 97 0.68 20.54 6.05
C LYS A 97 1.51 20.83 4.81
N ASN A 98 0.90 20.81 3.62
CA ASN A 98 1.56 20.99 2.32
C ASN A 98 2.68 19.96 2.07
N LEU A 99 2.53 18.73 2.57
CA LEU A 99 3.52 17.67 2.45
C LEU A 99 3.26 16.71 1.28
N ILE A 100 2.15 16.90 0.54
CA ILE A 100 1.85 16.14 -0.67
C ILE A 100 1.72 17.04 -1.89
N ASP A 101 1.96 16.49 -3.06
CA ASP A 101 1.52 17.08 -4.34
C ASP A 101 0.01 16.83 -4.50
N VAL A 102 -0.78 17.87 -4.23
CA VAL A 102 -2.25 17.82 -4.28
C VAL A 102 -2.75 17.41 -5.67
N GLY A 103 -2.04 17.82 -6.73
CA GLY A 103 -2.38 17.45 -8.12
C GLY A 103 -2.25 15.96 -8.41
N SER A 104 -1.43 15.25 -7.63
CA SER A 104 -1.24 13.81 -7.75
C SER A 104 -2.25 12.99 -6.96
N ARG A 105 -2.92 13.57 -5.96
CA ARG A 105 -3.80 12.83 -5.05
C ARG A 105 -4.93 12.10 -5.78
N LYS A 106 -5.05 10.78 -5.56
CA LYS A 106 -6.10 9.91 -6.11
C LYS A 106 -6.68 9.03 -5.01
N THR A 107 -8.01 8.91 -4.94
CA THR A 107 -8.68 7.87 -4.15
C THR A 107 -8.79 6.65 -5.04
N LEU A 108 -7.98 5.63 -4.76
CA LEU A 108 -7.74 4.53 -5.69
C LEU A 108 -8.51 3.27 -5.37
N LEU A 109 -8.57 2.88 -4.09
CA LEU A 109 -9.07 1.57 -3.68
C LEU A 109 -10.15 1.70 -2.61
N GLY A 110 -11.06 0.72 -2.61
CA GLY A 110 -12.01 0.45 -1.54
C GLY A 110 -11.73 -0.87 -0.85
N ASN A 111 -12.30 -1.06 0.35
CA ASN A 111 -12.17 -2.28 1.14
C ASN A 111 -13.43 -2.52 1.97
N THR A 112 -13.51 -3.68 2.63
CA THR A 112 -14.56 -4.03 3.58
C THR A 112 -13.98 -4.26 4.96
N LEU A 113 -14.80 -4.08 6.01
CA LEU A 113 -14.44 -4.39 7.39
C LEU A 113 -15.03 -5.75 7.77
N VAL A 114 -14.23 -6.60 8.40
CA VAL A 114 -14.65 -7.96 8.76
C VAL A 114 -14.28 -8.31 10.19
N LEU A 115 -15.13 -9.12 10.83
CA LEU A 115 -14.82 -9.83 12.06
C LEU A 115 -14.18 -11.16 11.69
N ILE A 116 -13.04 -11.48 12.26
CA ILE A 116 -12.30 -12.71 12.02
C ILE A 116 -12.13 -13.54 13.30
N ALA A 117 -11.92 -14.82 13.11
CA ALA A 117 -11.54 -15.79 14.14
C ALA A 117 -10.41 -16.69 13.63
N PRO A 118 -9.68 -17.42 14.50
CA PRO A 118 -8.77 -18.47 14.08
C PRO A 118 -9.46 -19.48 13.16
N LYS A 119 -8.74 -20.06 12.21
CA LYS A 119 -9.28 -20.98 11.19
C LYS A 119 -10.13 -22.12 11.76
N GLY A 120 -9.69 -22.69 12.89
CA GLY A 120 -10.39 -23.80 13.58
C GLY A 120 -11.54 -23.38 14.49
N SER A 121 -11.83 -22.08 14.62
CA SER A 121 -12.92 -21.59 15.46
C SER A 121 -14.30 -21.96 14.88
N THR A 122 -15.23 -22.33 15.76
CA THR A 122 -16.63 -22.63 15.43
C THR A 122 -17.57 -21.44 15.65
N VAL A 123 -17.05 -20.27 16.09
CA VAL A 123 -17.86 -19.07 16.33
C VAL A 123 -18.61 -18.69 15.06
N SER A 124 -19.93 -18.49 15.18
CA SER A 124 -20.80 -18.02 14.11
C SER A 124 -21.63 -16.87 14.65
N LEU A 125 -21.59 -15.71 13.97
CA LEU A 125 -22.31 -14.49 14.37
C LEU A 125 -22.90 -13.83 13.13
N THR A 126 -24.12 -13.33 13.30
CA THR A 126 -24.68 -12.33 12.37
C THR A 126 -24.32 -10.96 12.90
N ILE A 127 -23.66 -10.13 12.10
CA ILE A 127 -23.21 -8.79 12.49
C ILE A 127 -24.37 -7.82 12.32
N GLU A 128 -25.08 -7.56 13.42
CA GLU A 128 -26.26 -6.69 13.49
C GLU A 128 -26.28 -5.92 14.82
N LYS A 129 -27.22 -5.01 15.00
CA LYS A 129 -27.36 -4.25 16.25
C LYS A 129 -27.50 -5.17 17.45
N GLY A 130 -26.64 -4.96 18.45
CA GLY A 130 -26.65 -5.73 19.70
C GLY A 130 -26.13 -7.17 19.56
N PHE A 131 -25.46 -7.53 18.47
CA PHE A 131 -24.95 -8.91 18.30
C PHE A 131 -24.08 -9.37 19.48
N PRO A 132 -24.11 -10.66 19.84
CA PRO A 132 -23.57 -11.16 21.11
C PRO A 132 -22.02 -11.26 21.12
N LEU A 133 -21.34 -10.13 20.85
CA LEU A 133 -19.87 -10.07 20.76
C LEU A 133 -19.18 -10.46 22.06
N VAL A 134 -19.70 -9.98 23.22
CA VAL A 134 -19.14 -10.30 24.54
C VAL A 134 -19.17 -11.80 24.82
N GLN A 135 -20.31 -12.45 24.51
CA GLN A 135 -20.47 -13.90 24.68
C GLN A 135 -19.51 -14.67 23.75
N ALA A 136 -19.35 -14.20 22.53
CA ALA A 136 -18.45 -14.83 21.57
C ALA A 136 -16.95 -14.70 21.95
N LEU A 137 -16.58 -13.66 22.70
CA LEU A 137 -15.24 -13.51 23.26
C LEU A 137 -14.98 -14.49 24.44
N GLY A 138 -16.03 -15.06 25.08
CA GLY A 138 -15.90 -15.87 26.29
C GLY A 138 -15.57 -15.04 27.54
N SER A 139 -15.16 -15.70 28.64
CA SER A 139 -14.93 -14.99 29.94
C SER A 139 -13.76 -14.03 29.88
N ASP A 140 -12.63 -14.41 29.30
CA ASP A 140 -11.36 -13.65 29.37
C ASP A 140 -10.80 -13.24 28.01
N GLY A 141 -11.48 -13.66 26.91
CA GLY A 141 -11.05 -13.38 25.55
C GLY A 141 -11.06 -11.88 25.24
N LYS A 142 -10.08 -11.44 24.47
CA LYS A 142 -9.97 -10.06 24.00
C LYS A 142 -10.30 -9.97 22.50
N LEU A 143 -10.71 -8.79 22.07
CA LEU A 143 -10.95 -8.45 20.67
C LEU A 143 -9.69 -7.78 20.13
N ALA A 144 -9.01 -8.41 19.16
CA ALA A 144 -7.87 -7.78 18.49
C ALA A 144 -8.35 -6.68 17.56
N MET A 145 -7.80 -5.48 17.70
CA MET A 145 -8.02 -4.32 16.82
C MET A 145 -6.72 -3.56 16.70
N ALA A 146 -6.54 -2.83 15.60
CA ALA A 146 -5.53 -1.79 15.56
C ALA A 146 -5.93 -0.66 16.52
N ASP A 147 -4.97 0.24 16.89
CA ASP A 147 -5.25 1.37 17.78
C ASP A 147 -6.52 2.11 17.33
N VAL A 148 -7.49 2.16 18.21
CA VAL A 148 -8.85 2.63 17.92
C VAL A 148 -9.00 4.15 17.84
N ASN A 149 -7.94 4.90 18.17
CA ASN A 149 -7.94 6.36 18.16
C ASN A 149 -7.19 6.94 16.96
N ALA A 150 -6.19 6.22 16.44
CA ALA A 150 -5.31 6.75 15.41
C ALA A 150 -5.24 5.89 14.15
N VAL A 151 -5.26 4.56 14.27
CA VAL A 151 -5.07 3.66 13.12
C VAL A 151 -6.38 3.50 12.34
N PRO A 152 -6.39 3.64 11.02
CA PRO A 152 -7.62 3.59 10.22
C PRO A 152 -8.52 2.39 10.52
N ALA A 153 -7.99 1.17 10.48
CA ALA A 153 -8.78 -0.04 10.78
C ALA A 153 -9.37 -0.04 12.19
N GLY A 154 -8.64 0.50 13.17
CA GLY A 154 -9.12 0.65 14.54
C GLY A 154 -10.25 1.69 14.63
N LYS A 155 -10.11 2.83 13.95
CA LYS A 155 -11.15 3.88 13.89
C LYS A 155 -12.43 3.35 13.26
N TYR A 156 -12.33 2.67 12.11
CA TYR A 156 -13.48 2.06 11.45
C TYR A 156 -14.13 0.98 12.32
N GLY A 157 -13.33 0.10 12.94
CA GLY A 157 -13.85 -0.93 13.82
C GLY A 157 -14.58 -0.37 15.04
N LYS A 158 -14.01 0.66 15.69
CA LYS A 158 -14.66 1.35 16.82
C LYS A 158 -15.98 2.01 16.37
N ALA A 159 -15.98 2.72 15.24
CA ALA A 159 -17.19 3.35 14.72
C ALA A 159 -18.29 2.31 14.45
N ALA A 160 -17.95 1.20 13.82
CA ALA A 160 -18.89 0.11 13.55
C ALA A 160 -19.47 -0.50 14.84
N LEU A 161 -18.63 -0.74 15.86
CA LEU A 161 -19.09 -1.28 17.15
C LEU A 161 -19.98 -0.29 17.91
N ILE A 162 -19.71 1.02 17.81
CA ILE A 162 -20.58 2.08 18.37
C ILE A 162 -21.94 2.07 17.67
N TYR A 163 -21.94 2.08 16.32
CA TYR A 163 -23.17 2.06 15.53
C TYR A 163 -24.04 0.83 15.83
N LEU A 164 -23.40 -0.31 16.04
CA LEU A 164 -24.06 -1.57 16.39
C LEU A 164 -24.44 -1.68 17.88
N GLY A 165 -24.10 -0.68 18.71
CA GLY A 165 -24.46 -0.60 20.13
C GLY A 165 -23.73 -1.62 21.02
N VAL A 166 -22.56 -2.12 20.61
CA VAL A 166 -21.79 -3.13 21.37
C VAL A 166 -20.43 -2.61 21.86
N TRP A 167 -20.03 -1.39 21.51
CA TRP A 167 -18.70 -0.86 21.86
C TRP A 167 -18.46 -0.82 23.36
N ASP A 168 -19.36 -0.23 24.14
CA ASP A 168 -19.17 -0.01 25.58
C ASP A 168 -18.96 -1.31 26.35
N ALA A 169 -19.60 -2.39 25.89
CA ALA A 169 -19.49 -3.70 26.49
C ALA A 169 -18.13 -4.41 26.21
N VAL A 170 -17.42 -3.99 25.17
CA VAL A 170 -16.14 -4.62 24.77
C VAL A 170 -14.93 -3.69 24.83
N ALA A 171 -15.11 -2.41 25.05
CA ALA A 171 -14.04 -1.40 25.01
C ALA A 171 -12.85 -1.74 25.93
N SER A 172 -13.11 -2.23 27.14
CA SER A 172 -12.09 -2.67 28.10
C SER A 172 -11.43 -4.01 27.73
N ARG A 173 -11.99 -4.71 26.75
CA ARG A 173 -11.52 -6.02 26.26
C ARG A 173 -10.79 -5.93 24.92
N VAL A 174 -10.53 -4.74 24.42
CA VAL A 174 -9.77 -4.57 23.17
C VAL A 174 -8.28 -4.80 23.42
N ALA A 175 -7.68 -5.73 22.66
CA ALA A 175 -6.26 -5.87 22.53
C ALA A 175 -5.79 -5.02 21.35
N GLN A 176 -5.23 -3.84 21.65
CA GLN A 176 -4.81 -2.89 20.61
C GLN A 176 -3.45 -3.27 20.04
N ALA A 177 -3.33 -3.18 18.72
CA ALA A 177 -2.12 -3.42 17.96
C ALA A 177 -1.67 -2.13 17.23
N GLU A 178 -0.39 -2.05 16.93
CA GLU A 178 0.19 -0.88 16.24
C GLU A 178 -0.34 -0.67 14.81
N ASN A 179 -0.81 -1.72 14.14
CA ASN A 179 -1.43 -1.66 12.81
C ASN A 179 -2.36 -2.87 12.61
N VAL A 180 -3.11 -2.89 11.48
CA VAL A 180 -4.11 -3.94 11.21
C VAL A 180 -3.49 -5.32 11.01
N ARG A 181 -2.27 -5.43 10.45
CA ARG A 181 -1.59 -6.72 10.28
C ARG A 181 -1.07 -7.29 11.59
N ALA A 182 -0.69 -6.45 12.54
CA ALA A 182 -0.39 -6.88 13.90
C ALA A 182 -1.64 -7.37 14.64
N ALA A 183 -2.80 -6.72 14.45
CA ALA A 183 -4.08 -7.21 14.98
C ALA A 183 -4.49 -8.55 14.34
N LEU A 184 -4.33 -8.70 13.04
CA LEU A 184 -4.54 -9.96 12.32
C LEU A 184 -3.68 -11.09 12.91
N ALA A 185 -2.42 -10.80 13.18
CA ALA A 185 -1.47 -11.78 13.72
C ALA A 185 -1.86 -12.29 15.12
N PHE A 186 -2.47 -11.46 15.99
CA PHE A 186 -3.01 -11.92 17.28
C PHE A 186 -4.07 -13.02 17.11
N VAL A 187 -4.95 -12.85 16.11
CA VAL A 187 -5.98 -13.86 15.82
C VAL A 187 -5.36 -15.08 15.15
N ALA A 188 -4.49 -14.89 14.18
CA ALA A 188 -3.84 -16.00 13.45
C ALA A 188 -3.05 -16.92 14.36
N ARG A 189 -2.42 -16.37 15.42
CA ARG A 189 -1.68 -17.13 16.44
C ARG A 189 -2.55 -17.67 17.57
N GLY A 190 -3.86 -17.36 17.57
CA GLY A 190 -4.79 -17.79 18.64
C GLY A 190 -4.63 -17.02 19.95
N GLU A 191 -3.94 -15.88 19.95
CA GLU A 191 -3.77 -15.02 21.12
C GLU A 191 -5.08 -14.29 21.49
N THR A 192 -5.93 -14.08 20.50
CA THR A 192 -7.28 -13.55 20.67
C THR A 192 -8.30 -14.40 19.91
N PRO A 193 -9.49 -14.65 20.49
CA PRO A 193 -10.53 -15.45 19.84
C PRO A 193 -11.17 -14.76 18.63
N LEU A 194 -11.17 -13.42 18.61
CA LEU A 194 -11.76 -12.60 17.55
C LEU A 194 -10.88 -11.37 17.28
N GLY A 195 -11.01 -10.83 16.09
CA GLY A 195 -10.39 -9.55 15.72
C GLY A 195 -11.16 -8.84 14.60
N ILE A 196 -10.95 -7.54 14.48
CA ILE A 196 -11.50 -6.70 13.42
C ILE A 196 -10.36 -6.24 12.52
N VAL A 197 -10.46 -6.59 11.24
CA VAL A 197 -9.48 -6.29 10.19
C VAL A 197 -10.21 -5.99 8.88
N TYR A 198 -9.46 -5.69 7.82
CA TYR A 198 -10.08 -5.59 6.49
C TYR A 198 -10.28 -6.95 5.83
N GLY A 199 -11.22 -7.03 4.88
CA GLY A 199 -11.46 -8.23 4.10
C GLY A 199 -10.21 -8.70 3.35
N THR A 200 -9.41 -7.77 2.85
CA THR A 200 -8.12 -8.05 2.19
C THR A 200 -7.09 -8.66 3.13
N ASP A 201 -7.05 -8.26 4.40
CA ASP A 201 -6.16 -8.84 5.40
C ASP A 201 -6.57 -10.28 5.72
N ALA A 202 -7.87 -10.52 5.89
CA ALA A 202 -8.40 -11.86 6.12
C ALA A 202 -8.12 -12.81 4.95
N LYS A 203 -8.21 -12.30 3.71
CA LYS A 203 -7.88 -13.06 2.49
C LYS A 203 -6.40 -13.43 2.41
N ALA A 204 -5.52 -12.55 2.91
CA ALA A 204 -4.08 -12.76 2.86
C ALA A 204 -3.56 -13.75 3.93
N GLU A 205 -4.36 -14.12 4.95
CA GLU A 205 -3.93 -14.93 6.09
C GLU A 205 -4.75 -16.22 6.19
N PRO A 206 -4.24 -17.37 5.75
CA PRO A 206 -4.97 -18.63 5.75
C PRO A 206 -5.24 -19.21 7.14
N ALA A 207 -4.56 -18.73 8.19
CA ALA A 207 -4.77 -19.16 9.57
C ALA A 207 -6.01 -18.55 10.24
N VAL A 208 -6.68 -17.60 9.55
CA VAL A 208 -7.94 -17.02 10.03
C VAL A 208 -9.10 -17.36 9.10
N ARG A 209 -10.31 -17.11 9.57
CA ARG A 209 -11.52 -17.12 8.76
C ARG A 209 -12.39 -15.91 9.09
N VAL A 210 -13.15 -15.45 8.11
CA VAL A 210 -14.17 -14.43 8.29
C VAL A 210 -15.35 -15.03 9.05
N VAL A 211 -15.77 -14.40 10.13
CA VAL A 211 -16.98 -14.70 10.91
C VAL A 211 -18.18 -13.96 10.33
N GLY A 212 -17.98 -12.66 9.97
CA GLY A 212 -18.98 -11.84 9.35
C GLY A 212 -18.40 -10.52 8.84
N THR A 213 -19.11 -9.89 7.92
CA THR A 213 -18.76 -8.57 7.37
C THR A 213 -19.59 -7.50 8.06
N PHE A 214 -18.96 -6.40 8.45
CA PHE A 214 -19.67 -5.27 9.03
C PHE A 214 -20.53 -4.57 7.97
N PRO A 215 -21.75 -4.10 8.33
CA PRO A 215 -22.59 -3.32 7.44
C PRO A 215 -21.87 -2.04 6.97
N GLU A 216 -22.01 -1.70 5.70
CA GLU A 216 -21.33 -0.53 5.11
C GLU A 216 -21.73 0.80 5.75
N ASP A 217 -22.95 0.88 6.27
CA ASP A 217 -23.50 2.05 6.98
C ASP A 217 -23.04 2.15 8.45
N SER A 218 -22.34 1.12 8.96
CA SER A 218 -21.83 1.11 10.34
C SER A 218 -20.54 1.93 10.52
N HIS A 219 -19.91 2.35 9.45
CA HIS A 219 -18.67 3.14 9.44
C HIS A 219 -18.57 3.99 8.18
N LEU A 220 -17.65 4.95 8.15
CA LEU A 220 -17.34 5.68 6.92
C LEU A 220 -16.80 4.70 5.85
N LYS A 221 -17.00 5.04 4.57
CA LYS A 221 -16.42 4.26 3.47
C LYS A 221 -14.92 4.10 3.66
N ILE A 222 -14.44 2.88 3.47
CA ILE A 222 -13.02 2.57 3.56
C ILE A 222 -12.40 2.88 2.20
N GLU A 223 -11.66 3.97 2.14
CA GLU A 223 -11.06 4.49 0.92
C GLU A 223 -9.55 4.67 1.11
N TYR A 224 -8.79 4.25 0.12
CA TYR A 224 -7.33 4.32 0.11
C TYR A 224 -6.87 5.39 -0.88
N PRO A 225 -6.53 6.58 -0.39
CA PRO A 225 -5.89 7.60 -1.20
C PRO A 225 -4.39 7.34 -1.33
N VAL A 226 -3.84 7.73 -2.50
CA VAL A 226 -2.41 7.75 -2.80
C VAL A 226 -2.01 9.11 -3.32
N ALA A 227 -0.82 9.59 -2.97
CA ALA A 227 -0.24 10.83 -3.49
C ALA A 227 1.29 10.75 -3.53
N LEU A 228 1.88 11.52 -4.44
CA LEU A 228 3.29 11.89 -4.36
C LEU A 228 3.48 12.85 -3.18
N LEU A 229 4.60 12.74 -2.47
CA LEU A 229 4.98 13.74 -1.50
C LEU A 229 5.51 15.01 -2.20
N ALA A 230 5.41 16.15 -1.54
CA ALA A 230 5.93 17.41 -2.06
C ALA A 230 7.47 17.36 -2.28
N SER A 231 8.16 16.50 -1.55
CA SER A 231 9.60 16.24 -1.64
C SER A 231 9.96 15.07 -2.54
N ALA A 232 8.98 14.46 -3.25
CA ALA A 232 9.22 13.28 -4.07
C ALA A 232 10.25 13.53 -5.16
N LYS A 233 11.10 12.53 -5.39
CA LYS A 233 12.03 12.54 -6.50
C LYS A 233 11.26 12.47 -7.84
N PRO A 234 11.75 13.13 -8.93
CA PRO A 234 11.07 13.09 -10.23
C PRO A 234 10.83 11.65 -10.76
N GLU A 235 11.72 10.73 -10.45
CA GLU A 235 11.66 9.33 -10.87
C GLU A 235 10.46 8.59 -10.26
N ALA A 236 10.02 8.99 -9.06
CA ALA A 236 8.89 8.39 -8.38
C ALA A 236 7.57 8.52 -9.15
N ARG A 237 7.48 9.53 -10.02
CA ARG A 237 6.30 9.77 -10.86
C ARG A 237 5.97 8.58 -11.74
N LYS A 238 6.97 7.88 -12.26
CA LYS A 238 6.75 6.70 -13.13
C LYS A 238 6.06 5.56 -12.39
N PHE A 239 6.52 5.26 -11.16
CA PHE A 239 5.90 4.24 -10.34
C PHE A 239 4.51 4.67 -9.86
N PHE A 240 4.36 5.95 -9.48
CA PHE A 240 3.04 6.50 -9.13
C PHE A 240 2.03 6.33 -10.28
N ASP A 241 2.40 6.77 -11.51
CA ASP A 241 1.53 6.64 -12.69
C ASP A 241 1.20 5.18 -13.01
N PHE A 242 2.16 4.25 -12.80
CA PHE A 242 1.91 2.82 -12.94
C PHE A 242 0.89 2.32 -11.92
N VAL A 243 1.07 2.65 -10.62
CA VAL A 243 0.19 2.18 -9.53
C VAL A 243 -1.25 2.66 -9.72
N VAL A 244 -1.46 3.88 -10.20
CA VAL A 244 -2.81 4.43 -10.42
C VAL A 244 -3.39 4.04 -11.78
N SER A 245 -2.65 3.33 -12.62
CA SER A 245 -3.10 2.90 -13.94
C SER A 245 -3.91 1.60 -13.90
N PRO A 246 -4.72 1.33 -14.95
CA PRO A 246 -5.40 0.04 -15.08
C PRO A 246 -4.45 -1.18 -15.11
N THR A 247 -3.18 -0.97 -15.45
CA THR A 247 -2.16 -2.05 -15.51
C THR A 247 -1.87 -2.65 -14.13
N ALA A 248 -1.93 -1.85 -13.08
CA ALA A 248 -1.70 -2.32 -11.70
C ALA A 248 -2.99 -2.87 -11.04
N ALA A 249 -4.17 -2.58 -11.58
CA ALA A 249 -5.44 -2.97 -11.00
C ALA A 249 -5.54 -4.48 -10.65
N PRO A 250 -5.08 -5.42 -11.51
CA PRO A 250 -5.15 -6.86 -11.19
C PRO A 250 -4.42 -7.25 -9.90
N ALA A 251 -3.33 -6.58 -9.54
CA ALA A 251 -2.60 -6.86 -8.30
C ALA A 251 -3.44 -6.53 -7.05
N PHE A 252 -4.23 -5.46 -7.12
CA PHE A 252 -5.13 -5.06 -6.03
C PHE A 252 -6.39 -5.93 -5.98
N GLU A 253 -7.03 -6.17 -7.13
CA GLU A 253 -8.23 -7.00 -7.22
C GLU A 253 -7.98 -8.45 -6.78
N ALA A 254 -6.82 -9.00 -7.12
CA ALA A 254 -6.40 -10.33 -6.69
C ALA A 254 -6.34 -10.45 -5.15
N GLN A 255 -6.07 -9.37 -4.43
CA GLN A 255 -6.08 -9.34 -2.97
C GLN A 255 -7.44 -8.96 -2.38
N GLY A 256 -8.44 -8.61 -3.21
CA GLY A 256 -9.81 -8.31 -2.78
C GLY A 256 -10.11 -6.83 -2.59
N PHE A 257 -9.23 -5.93 -3.03
CA PHE A 257 -9.56 -4.50 -3.11
C PHE A 257 -10.55 -4.22 -4.23
N THR A 258 -11.40 -3.21 -4.03
CA THR A 258 -12.23 -2.63 -5.10
C THR A 258 -11.48 -1.45 -5.73
N ILE A 259 -11.45 -1.38 -7.06
CA ILE A 259 -10.88 -0.21 -7.75
C ILE A 259 -11.94 0.88 -7.83
N LEU A 260 -11.67 2.04 -7.23
CA LEU A 260 -12.58 3.20 -7.18
C LEU A 260 -12.35 4.17 -8.35
N SER A 261 -11.11 4.34 -8.78
CA SER A 261 -10.79 5.18 -9.93
C SER A 261 -11.02 4.43 -11.23
N LYS A 262 -12.27 4.29 -11.65
CA LYS A 262 -12.54 4.05 -13.07
C LYS A 262 -12.20 5.35 -13.79
N SER A 263 -11.10 5.34 -14.57
CA SER A 263 -10.85 6.37 -15.57
C SER A 263 -12.16 6.56 -16.37
N SER A 264 -12.77 7.73 -16.26
CA SER A 264 -13.80 8.16 -17.19
C SER A 264 -13.11 8.39 -18.53
N LEU A 265 -12.87 7.33 -19.29
CA LEU A 265 -12.73 7.47 -20.72
C LEU A 265 -14.09 7.97 -21.22
N PRO A 266 -14.16 9.06 -22.00
CA PRO A 266 -15.41 9.40 -22.67
C PRO A 266 -15.81 8.18 -23.50
N GLN A 267 -17.00 7.65 -23.24
CA GLN A 267 -17.64 6.76 -24.22
C GLN A 267 -17.72 7.55 -25.52
N ALA A 268 -17.00 7.06 -26.54
CA ALA A 268 -17.22 7.54 -27.89
C ALA A 268 -18.71 7.35 -28.18
N ALA A 269 -19.42 8.46 -28.40
CA ALA A 269 -20.79 8.41 -28.88
C ALA A 269 -20.74 7.77 -30.27
N GLU A 270 -21.41 6.62 -30.42
CA GLU A 270 -21.80 6.07 -31.71
C GLU A 270 -22.92 6.91 -32.31
#